data_13ac8630db1103719a01f1ca36f93e89
#
_entry.id   13ac8630db1103719a01f1ca36f93e89
#
_cell.length_a   1.000
_cell.length_b   1.000
_cell.length_c   1.000
_cell.angle_alpha   90.00
_cell.angle_beta   90.00
_cell.angle_gamma   90.00
#
_symmetry.space_group_name_H-M   'P 1'
#
loop_
_entity.id
_entity.type
_entity.pdbx_description
1 polymer ?
#
loop_
_entity_poly.entity_id
_entity_poly.type
_entity_poly.pdbx_seq_one_letter_code
_entity_poly.pdbx_strand_id
1 'polypeptide(L)'
;MGTSRGRTVVAIAVCLLWLSGCESSTRLGDPFQAKPDAPQGVSSAPDASAPGAPSGEDPSSTGSVQPGARDAGAKRSAGKGSDDVSLGKNYFNAGKFSLAERHFRRALELHPRDLDSWIGLAASYDRLRRFELADRAYEQAIKIGGATGEILNNRGYSYMLRGDHRRARETLLEAQVQDPGNAYIKNNLELLEASARKTKATQ
;
A
#
# COMPACT_ATOMS: atom_id res chain seq x y z
N MET A 1 -38.69 8.67 69.78
CA MET A 1 -38.96 7.94 68.55
C MET A 1 -38.33 8.70 67.41
N GLY A 2 -37.14 8.34 66.98
CA GLY A 2 -36.42 9.04 65.94
C GLY A 2 -35.45 8.07 65.26
N THR A 3 -35.82 7.58 64.10
CA THR A 3 -35.03 6.63 63.35
C THR A 3 -34.00 7.35 62.50
N SER A 4 -32.73 7.20 62.87
CA SER A 4 -31.57 7.64 62.11
C SER A 4 -31.39 6.78 60.87
N ARG A 5 -31.48 7.40 59.67
CA ARG A 5 -31.10 6.74 58.39
C ARG A 5 -29.64 7.01 58.12
N GLY A 6 -28.83 5.95 58.34
CA GLY A 6 -27.41 5.93 57.92
C GLY A 6 -27.27 5.96 56.39
N ARG A 7 -26.58 6.97 55.91
CA ARG A 7 -26.14 7.09 54.49
C ARG A 7 -24.81 6.36 54.38
N THR A 8 -24.86 5.16 53.79
CA THR A 8 -23.66 4.42 53.39
C THR A 8 -23.05 5.07 52.16
N VAL A 9 -21.92 5.72 52.30
CA VAL A 9 -21.14 6.26 51.20
C VAL A 9 -20.34 5.07 50.63
N VAL A 10 -20.73 4.57 49.48
CA VAL A 10 -19.96 3.58 48.72
C VAL A 10 -18.91 4.35 47.94
N ALA A 11 -17.66 4.29 48.41
CA ALA A 11 -16.50 4.77 47.68
C ALA A 11 -16.22 3.79 46.54
N ILE A 12 -16.54 4.18 45.32
CA ILE A 12 -16.15 3.46 44.10
C ILE A 12 -14.70 3.82 43.82
N ALA A 13 -13.79 2.91 44.17
CA ALA A 13 -12.39 2.96 43.72
C ALA A 13 -12.33 2.62 42.22
N VAL A 14 -12.16 3.64 41.40
CA VAL A 14 -11.88 3.47 39.97
C VAL A 14 -10.43 3.04 39.81
N CYS A 15 -10.18 1.74 39.77
CA CYS A 15 -8.92 1.18 39.31
C CYS A 15 -8.77 1.45 37.82
N LEU A 16 -8.00 2.49 37.47
CA LEU A 16 -7.47 2.69 36.12
C LEU A 16 -6.44 1.60 35.83
N LEU A 17 -6.92 0.47 35.34
CA LEU A 17 -6.07 -0.53 34.68
C LEU A 17 -5.63 0.06 33.34
N TRP A 18 -4.40 0.52 33.30
CA TRP A 18 -3.68 0.74 32.05
C TRP A 18 -3.49 -0.62 31.39
N LEU A 19 -4.41 -0.99 30.52
CA LEU A 19 -4.21 -2.04 29.56
C LEU A 19 -3.22 -1.51 28.53
N SER A 20 -1.95 -1.88 28.72
CA SER A 20 -0.94 -1.86 27.66
C SER A 20 -1.45 -2.78 26.55
N GLY A 21 -2.22 -2.22 25.63
CA GLY A 21 -2.60 -2.90 24.41
C GLY A 21 -1.34 -3.14 23.59
N CYS A 22 -0.84 -4.38 23.59
CA CYS A 22 -0.04 -4.87 22.49
C CYS A 22 -0.89 -4.69 21.23
N GLU A 23 -0.65 -3.63 20.49
CA GLU A 23 -1.08 -3.55 19.09
C GLU A 23 -0.31 -4.61 18.34
N SER A 24 -0.87 -5.81 18.28
CA SER A 24 -0.55 -6.76 17.24
C SER A 24 -1.02 -6.08 15.94
N SER A 25 -0.11 -5.32 15.32
CA SER A 25 -0.26 -4.91 13.93
C SER A 25 -0.36 -6.17 13.09
N THR A 26 -1.59 -6.67 12.94
CA THR A 26 -1.90 -7.60 11.86
C THR A 26 -1.57 -6.83 10.58
N ARG A 27 -0.42 -7.13 9.99
CA ARG A 27 -0.04 -6.66 8.67
C ARG A 27 -1.07 -7.19 7.68
N LEU A 28 -2.13 -6.44 7.51
CA LEU A 28 -3.10 -6.64 6.44
C LEU A 28 -2.35 -6.49 5.13
N GLY A 29 -2.41 -7.55 4.30
CA GLY A 29 -1.67 -7.79 3.09
C GLY A 29 -1.04 -6.57 2.43
N ASP A 30 0.28 -6.55 2.39
CA ASP A 30 1.04 -5.58 1.61
C ASP A 30 0.71 -5.81 0.13
N PRO A 31 0.12 -4.83 -0.58
CA PRO A 31 -0.24 -4.97 -1.98
C PRO A 31 0.98 -5.21 -2.89
N PHE A 32 2.19 -5.09 -2.34
CA PHE A 32 3.44 -5.27 -3.06
C PHE A 32 4.21 -6.54 -2.68
N GLN A 33 3.67 -7.41 -1.80
CA GLN A 33 4.31 -8.68 -1.55
C GLN A 33 3.98 -9.65 -2.68
N ALA A 34 4.78 -9.59 -3.74
CA ALA A 34 4.92 -10.67 -4.69
C ALA A 34 5.55 -11.89 -3.98
N LYS A 35 5.23 -13.08 -4.51
CA LYS A 35 5.75 -14.41 -4.19
C LYS A 35 7.16 -14.37 -3.58
N PRO A 36 7.45 -15.14 -2.50
CA PRO A 36 8.80 -15.20 -1.95
C PRO A 36 9.76 -15.76 -2.99
N ASP A 37 10.59 -14.89 -3.55
CA ASP A 37 11.72 -15.30 -4.37
C ASP A 37 12.78 -15.97 -3.51
N ALA A 38 13.43 -16.99 -4.07
CA ALA A 38 14.51 -17.77 -3.49
C ALA A 38 15.65 -16.87 -2.98
N PRO A 39 16.49 -17.34 -2.03
CA PRO A 39 17.42 -16.51 -1.28
C PRO A 39 18.50 -15.92 -2.19
N GLN A 40 18.50 -14.60 -2.31
CA GLN A 40 19.63 -13.89 -2.92
C GLN A 40 20.71 -13.63 -1.87
N GLY A 41 21.90 -14.11 -2.24
CA GLY A 41 23.10 -14.06 -1.44
C GLY A 41 23.51 -12.64 -1.05
N VAL A 42 23.94 -12.53 0.18
CA VAL A 42 24.60 -11.37 0.79
C VAL A 42 25.83 -10.95 -0.03
N SER A 43 25.88 -9.70 -0.48
CA SER A 43 27.14 -9.06 -0.85
C SER A 43 27.30 -7.76 -0.09
N SER A 44 28.43 -7.71 0.56
CA SER A 44 28.91 -6.75 1.52
C SER A 44 29.11 -5.33 0.95
N ALA A 45 28.87 -4.32 1.79
CA ALA A 45 29.40 -2.98 1.60
C ALA A 45 30.93 -2.94 1.79
N PRO A 46 31.64 -1.93 1.28
CA PRO A 46 32.23 -0.97 2.22
C PRO A 46 32.16 0.51 1.77
N ASP A 47 31.87 1.32 2.74
CA ASP A 47 32.67 2.40 3.35
C ASP A 47 33.05 3.67 2.57
N ALA A 48 32.55 4.77 3.12
CA ALA A 48 33.03 6.13 3.34
C ALA A 48 33.96 6.83 2.34
N SER A 49 33.56 8.04 1.94
CA SER A 49 34.26 9.31 2.22
C SER A 49 33.73 10.45 1.34
N ALA A 50 33.17 11.49 1.92
CA ALA A 50 33.23 12.86 1.38
C ALA A 50 34.57 13.50 1.84
N PRO A 51 35.08 14.64 1.30
CA PRO A 51 34.35 15.86 0.96
C PRO A 51 34.93 16.63 -0.25
N GLY A 52 34.30 17.73 -0.66
CA GLY A 52 34.95 18.80 -1.40
C GLY A 52 34.10 19.52 -2.46
N ALA A 53 33.47 20.64 -2.13
CA ALA A 53 33.21 21.69 -3.09
C ALA A 53 34.51 22.52 -3.30
N PRO A 54 34.73 23.19 -4.46
CA PRO A 54 34.19 24.52 -4.65
C PRO A 54 33.86 24.94 -6.12
N SER A 55 32.95 25.90 -6.19
CA SER A 55 32.88 27.10 -7.04
C SER A 55 33.48 27.12 -8.46
N GLY A 56 32.63 27.63 -9.40
CA GLY A 56 33.19 28.54 -10.40
C GLY A 56 32.72 28.33 -11.84
N GLU A 57 31.94 29.32 -12.32
CA GLU A 57 32.00 29.93 -13.65
C GLU A 57 31.26 29.28 -14.84
N ASP A 58 30.18 29.95 -15.26
CA ASP A 58 29.72 30.02 -16.65
C ASP A 58 30.84 30.56 -17.59
N PRO A 59 30.87 30.11 -18.85
CA PRO A 59 30.13 30.86 -19.85
C PRO A 59 29.56 30.05 -21.02
N SER A 60 28.48 30.59 -21.58
CA SER A 60 27.90 30.39 -22.90
C SER A 60 28.74 29.66 -23.95
N SER A 61 28.19 28.58 -24.53
CA SER A 61 28.57 28.16 -25.88
C SER A 61 27.39 27.56 -26.62
N THR A 62 27.06 28.24 -27.68
CA THR A 62 26.18 27.94 -28.79
C THR A 62 26.34 26.52 -29.34
N GLY A 63 25.21 25.89 -29.54
CA GLY A 63 24.80 24.99 -30.58
C GLY A 63 25.77 23.99 -31.18
N SER A 64 25.52 22.72 -30.92
CA SER A 64 25.67 21.67 -31.92
C SER A 64 24.71 20.55 -31.61
N VAL A 65 23.73 20.35 -32.47
CA VAL A 65 22.74 19.24 -32.39
C VAL A 65 23.48 17.98 -32.79
N GLN A 66 23.86 17.15 -31.83
CA GLN A 66 24.33 15.80 -32.09
C GLN A 66 23.17 14.79 -32.12
N PRO A 67 23.11 13.87 -33.11
CA PRO A 67 22.04 12.90 -33.27
C PRO A 67 21.98 11.76 -32.22
N GLY A 68 22.73 11.86 -31.12
CA GLY A 68 22.78 10.83 -30.07
C GLY A 68 21.94 11.11 -28.83
N ALA A 69 21.23 12.25 -28.76
CA ALA A 69 20.58 12.70 -27.53
C ALA A 69 19.24 11.98 -27.19
N ARG A 70 18.69 11.18 -28.09
CA ARG A 70 17.38 10.50 -27.88
C ARG A 70 17.49 9.32 -26.91
N ASP A 71 18.58 8.54 -26.95
CA ASP A 71 18.77 7.36 -26.10
C ASP A 71 19.15 7.70 -24.65
N ALA A 72 19.89 8.81 -24.44
CA ALA A 72 20.27 9.23 -23.10
C ALA A 72 19.10 9.86 -22.33
N GLY A 73 18.14 10.45 -23.04
CA GLY A 73 16.89 10.98 -22.45
C GLY A 73 15.95 9.86 -22.01
N ALA A 74 15.81 8.82 -22.85
CA ALA A 74 14.99 7.67 -22.56
C ALA A 74 15.51 6.85 -21.35
N LYS A 75 16.84 6.66 -21.26
CA LYS A 75 17.46 5.99 -20.10
C LYS A 75 17.31 6.78 -18.80
N ARG A 76 17.42 8.12 -18.85
CA ARG A 76 17.24 8.99 -17.66
C ARG A 76 15.77 9.05 -17.22
N SER A 77 14.82 9.03 -18.15
CA SER A 77 13.39 9.00 -17.81
C SER A 77 12.97 7.62 -17.26
N ALA A 78 13.51 6.53 -17.81
CA ALA A 78 13.27 5.18 -17.31
C ALA A 78 13.78 5.02 -15.87
N GLY A 79 15.00 5.47 -15.55
CA GLY A 79 15.53 5.47 -14.18
C GLY A 79 14.66 6.28 -13.21
N LYS A 80 14.20 7.45 -13.64
CA LYS A 80 13.39 8.33 -12.81
C LYS A 80 11.99 7.75 -12.53
N GLY A 81 11.40 7.02 -13.46
CA GLY A 81 10.13 6.33 -13.26
C GLY A 81 10.25 5.19 -12.26
N SER A 82 11.31 4.37 -12.34
CA SER A 82 11.56 3.29 -11.38
C SER A 82 11.85 3.82 -9.96
N ASP A 83 12.51 4.98 -9.84
CA ASP A 83 12.74 5.65 -8.57
C ASP A 83 11.40 6.10 -7.95
N ASP A 84 10.49 6.67 -8.75
CA ASP A 84 9.17 7.07 -8.27
C ASP A 84 8.31 5.87 -7.85
N VAL A 85 8.37 4.71 -8.53
CA VAL A 85 7.72 3.46 -8.07
C VAL A 85 8.24 3.03 -6.71
N SER A 86 9.56 2.98 -6.55
CA SER A 86 10.22 2.58 -5.30
C SER A 86 9.87 3.53 -4.15
N LEU A 87 9.87 4.84 -4.40
CA LEU A 87 9.45 5.84 -3.42
C LEU A 87 7.97 5.70 -3.07
N GLY A 88 7.11 5.45 -4.06
CA GLY A 88 5.69 5.19 -3.85
C GLY A 88 5.47 4.01 -2.90
N LYS A 89 6.14 2.89 -3.15
CA LYS A 89 6.10 1.69 -2.28
C LYS A 89 6.60 2.00 -0.85
N ASN A 90 7.72 2.70 -0.72
CA ASN A 90 8.28 3.08 0.57
C ASN A 90 7.33 3.99 1.37
N TYR A 91 6.73 4.99 0.72
CA TYR A 91 5.75 5.86 1.37
C TYR A 91 4.47 5.12 1.74
N PHE A 92 4.01 4.20 0.90
CA PHE A 92 2.85 3.36 1.20
C PHE A 92 3.09 2.53 2.46
N ASN A 93 4.23 1.85 2.56
CA ASN A 93 4.63 1.03 3.70
C ASN A 93 4.83 1.85 4.98
N ALA A 94 5.23 3.13 4.83
CA ALA A 94 5.32 4.08 5.93
C ALA A 94 3.96 4.71 6.33
N GLY A 95 2.84 4.29 5.73
CA GLY A 95 1.51 4.85 5.99
C GLY A 95 1.28 6.25 5.41
N LYS A 96 2.21 6.77 4.61
CA LYS A 96 2.15 8.11 4.00
C LYS A 96 1.44 8.06 2.65
N PHE A 97 0.17 7.68 2.66
CA PHE A 97 -0.59 7.33 1.46
C PHE A 97 -0.73 8.47 0.44
N SER A 98 -0.82 9.73 0.88
CA SER A 98 -0.86 10.88 -0.03
C SER A 98 0.47 11.11 -0.75
N LEU A 99 1.61 10.79 -0.11
CA LEU A 99 2.90 10.83 -0.77
C LEU A 99 3.06 9.64 -1.73
N ALA A 100 2.63 8.45 -1.33
CA ALA A 100 2.60 7.28 -2.20
C ALA A 100 1.78 7.54 -3.48
N GLU A 101 0.57 8.08 -3.35
CA GLU A 101 -0.28 8.52 -4.49
C GLU A 101 0.51 9.41 -5.46
N ARG A 102 1.19 10.44 -4.94
CA ARG A 102 1.94 11.39 -5.78
C ARG A 102 3.05 10.70 -6.56
N HIS A 103 3.81 9.82 -5.93
CA HIS A 103 4.92 9.13 -6.56
C HIS A 103 4.43 8.11 -7.61
N PHE A 104 3.40 7.31 -7.31
CA PHE A 104 2.82 6.41 -8.30
C PHE A 104 2.23 7.17 -9.51
N ARG A 105 1.58 8.30 -9.30
CA ARG A 105 1.11 9.13 -10.41
C ARG A 105 2.26 9.65 -11.28
N ARG A 106 3.35 10.09 -10.66
CA ARG A 106 4.55 10.52 -11.38
C ARG A 106 5.20 9.39 -12.17
N ALA A 107 5.25 8.20 -11.61
CA ALA A 107 5.72 7.02 -12.33
C ALA A 107 4.85 6.75 -13.57
N LEU A 108 3.53 6.88 -13.46
CA LEU A 108 2.58 6.68 -14.56
C LEU A 108 2.65 7.78 -15.63
N GLU A 109 3.06 9.01 -15.29
CA GLU A 109 3.34 10.06 -16.28
C GLU A 109 4.50 9.67 -17.22
N LEU A 110 5.49 8.94 -16.69
CA LEU A 110 6.64 8.45 -17.45
C LEU A 110 6.38 7.08 -18.10
N HIS A 111 5.67 6.20 -17.39
CA HIS A 111 5.39 4.83 -17.80
C HIS A 111 3.90 4.50 -17.63
N PRO A 112 3.01 4.94 -18.55
CA PRO A 112 1.55 4.79 -18.40
C PRO A 112 1.04 3.35 -18.35
N ARG A 113 1.88 2.38 -18.69
CA ARG A 113 1.55 0.94 -18.66
C ARG A 113 2.24 0.18 -17.53
N ASP A 114 2.87 0.89 -16.58
CA ASP A 114 3.49 0.25 -15.42
C ASP A 114 2.43 -0.30 -14.47
N LEU A 115 2.37 -1.64 -14.39
CA LEU A 115 1.36 -2.35 -13.63
C LEU A 115 1.48 -2.10 -12.12
N ASP A 116 2.71 -2.12 -11.60
CA ASP A 116 3.00 -1.89 -10.19
C ASP A 116 2.52 -0.51 -9.73
N SER A 117 2.73 0.50 -10.57
CA SER A 117 2.26 1.86 -10.30
C SER A 117 0.73 1.96 -10.28
N TRP A 118 0.02 1.27 -11.18
CA TRP A 118 -1.44 1.25 -11.15
C TRP A 118 -1.99 0.56 -9.92
N ILE A 119 -1.42 -0.59 -9.53
CA ILE A 119 -1.79 -1.32 -8.31
C ILE A 119 -1.50 -0.46 -7.07
N GLY A 120 -0.30 0.14 -7.00
CA GLY A 120 0.09 1.00 -5.88
C GLY A 120 -0.75 2.26 -5.75
N LEU A 121 -1.13 2.86 -6.88
CA LEU A 121 -2.04 4.00 -6.93
C LEU A 121 -3.43 3.63 -6.43
N ALA A 122 -3.98 2.50 -6.89
CA ALA A 122 -5.26 1.98 -6.43
C ALA A 122 -5.26 1.74 -4.92
N ALA A 123 -4.25 1.03 -4.40
CA ALA A 123 -4.10 0.77 -2.99
C ALA A 123 -3.95 2.09 -2.17
N SER A 124 -3.25 3.09 -2.70
CA SER A 124 -3.12 4.40 -2.06
C SER A 124 -4.48 5.12 -1.97
N TYR A 125 -5.28 5.07 -3.03
CA TYR A 125 -6.64 5.61 -3.03
C TYR A 125 -7.55 4.90 -2.03
N ASP A 126 -7.46 3.58 -1.92
CA ASP A 126 -8.21 2.80 -0.92
C ASP A 126 -7.91 3.26 0.51
N ARG A 127 -6.62 3.43 0.84
CA ARG A 127 -6.21 3.90 2.17
C ARG A 127 -6.62 5.36 2.43
N LEU A 128 -6.77 6.16 1.39
CA LEU A 128 -7.32 7.52 1.44
C LEU A 128 -8.86 7.57 1.37
N ARG A 129 -9.52 6.40 1.30
CA ARG A 129 -10.97 6.23 1.15
C ARG A 129 -11.55 6.89 -0.12
N ARG A 130 -10.72 7.03 -1.15
CA ARG A 130 -11.12 7.54 -2.48
C ARG A 130 -11.46 6.38 -3.40
N PHE A 131 -12.52 5.66 -3.04
CA PHE A 131 -12.84 4.35 -3.62
C PHE A 131 -13.15 4.39 -5.12
N GLU A 132 -13.78 5.45 -5.62
CA GLU A 132 -14.07 5.60 -7.05
C GLU A 132 -12.79 5.77 -7.88
N LEU A 133 -11.75 6.40 -7.31
CA LEU A 133 -10.44 6.50 -7.95
C LEU A 133 -9.69 5.17 -7.88
N ALA A 134 -9.83 4.43 -6.77
CA ALA A 134 -9.27 3.10 -6.64
C ALA A 134 -9.87 2.15 -7.69
N ASP A 135 -11.18 2.16 -7.88
CA ASP A 135 -11.86 1.33 -8.89
C ASP A 135 -11.30 1.58 -10.30
N ARG A 136 -11.16 2.86 -10.69
CA ARG A 136 -10.59 3.22 -12.01
C ARG A 136 -9.14 2.75 -12.15
N ALA A 137 -8.34 2.85 -11.09
CA ALA A 137 -6.94 2.41 -11.11
C ALA A 137 -6.85 0.89 -11.21
N TYR A 138 -7.67 0.12 -10.48
CA TYR A 138 -7.77 -1.34 -10.64
C TYR A 138 -8.26 -1.74 -12.03
N GLU A 139 -9.20 -1.02 -12.63
CA GLU A 139 -9.62 -1.27 -14.01
C GLU A 139 -8.49 -1.08 -15.02
N GLN A 140 -7.64 -0.05 -14.83
CA GLN A 140 -6.46 0.12 -15.67
C GLN A 140 -5.44 -1.00 -15.44
N ALA A 141 -5.21 -1.41 -14.18
CA ALA A 141 -4.33 -2.54 -13.89
C ALA A 141 -4.82 -3.83 -14.59
N ILE A 142 -6.12 -4.12 -14.52
CA ILE A 142 -6.73 -5.28 -15.20
C ILE A 142 -6.59 -5.18 -16.72
N LYS A 143 -6.77 -4.00 -17.31
CA LYS A 143 -6.57 -3.77 -18.74
C LYS A 143 -5.14 -4.07 -19.20
N ILE A 144 -4.16 -3.80 -18.36
CA ILE A 144 -2.73 -3.94 -18.68
C ILE A 144 -2.23 -5.35 -18.42
N GLY A 145 -2.53 -5.92 -17.25
CA GLY A 145 -2.00 -7.18 -16.75
C GLY A 145 -2.99 -8.34 -16.75
N GLY A 146 -4.26 -8.09 -17.09
CA GLY A 146 -5.33 -9.08 -16.92
C GLY A 146 -5.86 -9.14 -15.49
N ALA A 147 -6.89 -9.94 -15.28
CA ALA A 147 -7.48 -10.19 -13.95
C ALA A 147 -6.67 -11.26 -13.21
N THR A 148 -5.44 -10.93 -12.82
CA THR A 148 -4.57 -11.83 -12.07
C THR A 148 -5.04 -12.01 -10.62
N GLY A 149 -4.64 -13.11 -9.96
CA GLY A 149 -4.95 -13.36 -8.55
C GLY A 149 -4.52 -12.21 -7.64
N GLU A 150 -3.37 -11.59 -7.91
CA GLU A 150 -2.86 -10.42 -7.17
C GLU A 150 -3.79 -9.21 -7.30
N ILE A 151 -4.13 -8.80 -8.52
CA ILE A 151 -4.98 -7.63 -8.78
C ILE A 151 -6.38 -7.84 -8.20
N LEU A 152 -6.95 -9.05 -8.40
CA LEU A 152 -8.25 -9.42 -7.84
C LEU A 152 -8.23 -9.46 -6.32
N ASN A 153 -7.16 -9.96 -5.70
CA ASN A 153 -6.99 -9.93 -4.25
C ASN A 153 -7.02 -8.49 -3.70
N ASN A 154 -6.25 -7.59 -4.30
CA ASN A 154 -6.21 -6.19 -3.89
C ASN A 154 -7.55 -5.49 -4.10
N ARG A 155 -8.24 -5.75 -5.21
CA ARG A 155 -9.59 -5.23 -5.47
C ARG A 155 -10.62 -5.81 -4.51
N GLY A 156 -10.55 -7.09 -4.19
CA GLY A 156 -11.39 -7.72 -3.18
C GLY A 156 -11.21 -7.10 -1.80
N TYR A 157 -9.96 -6.85 -1.41
CA TYR A 157 -9.65 -6.11 -0.20
C TYR A 157 -10.20 -4.67 -0.21
N SER A 158 -10.13 -3.97 -1.34
CA SER A 158 -10.77 -2.67 -1.53
C SER A 158 -12.27 -2.72 -1.22
N TYR A 159 -12.99 -3.73 -1.71
CA TYR A 159 -14.40 -3.93 -1.37
C TYR A 159 -14.63 -4.21 0.12
N MET A 160 -13.72 -4.93 0.79
CA MET A 160 -13.78 -5.11 2.25
C MET A 160 -13.66 -3.76 2.99
N LEU A 161 -12.71 -2.89 2.60
CA LEU A 161 -12.49 -1.58 3.22
C LEU A 161 -13.71 -0.65 3.14
N ARG A 162 -14.52 -0.79 2.11
CA ARG A 162 -15.77 -0.02 1.92
C ARG A 162 -17.01 -0.73 2.48
N GLY A 163 -16.85 -1.93 3.04
CA GLY A 163 -17.94 -2.71 3.63
C GLY A 163 -18.81 -3.46 2.62
N ASP A 164 -18.42 -3.51 1.35
CA ASP A 164 -19.11 -4.31 0.33
C ASP A 164 -18.68 -5.77 0.38
N HIS A 165 -19.15 -6.45 1.41
CA HIS A 165 -18.77 -7.83 1.69
C HIS A 165 -19.20 -8.80 0.58
N ARG A 166 -20.27 -8.49 -0.17
CA ARG A 166 -20.72 -9.32 -1.29
C ARG A 166 -19.70 -9.28 -2.43
N ARG A 167 -19.39 -8.08 -2.94
CA ARG A 167 -18.39 -7.94 -4.02
C ARG A 167 -17.01 -8.38 -3.57
N ALA A 168 -16.63 -8.13 -2.32
CA ALA A 168 -15.39 -8.61 -1.76
C ALA A 168 -15.27 -10.14 -1.87
N ARG A 169 -16.32 -10.88 -1.46
CA ARG A 169 -16.33 -12.33 -1.52
C ARG A 169 -16.23 -12.86 -2.95
N GLU A 170 -17.04 -12.32 -3.85
CA GLU A 170 -17.06 -12.71 -5.26
C GLU A 170 -15.67 -12.54 -5.88
N THR A 171 -15.06 -11.36 -5.69
CA THR A 171 -13.74 -11.04 -6.25
C THR A 171 -12.60 -11.85 -5.62
N LEU A 172 -12.63 -12.09 -4.30
CA LEU A 172 -11.61 -12.91 -3.63
C LEU A 172 -11.71 -14.39 -4.01
N LEU A 173 -12.91 -14.92 -4.25
CA LEU A 173 -13.06 -16.28 -4.77
C LEU A 173 -12.54 -16.41 -6.19
N GLU A 174 -12.78 -15.40 -7.04
CA GLU A 174 -12.17 -15.33 -8.37
C GLU A 174 -10.64 -15.28 -8.29
N ALA A 175 -10.09 -14.46 -7.38
CA ALA A 175 -8.65 -14.41 -7.11
C ALA A 175 -8.11 -15.79 -6.71
N GLN A 176 -8.82 -16.53 -5.86
CA GLN A 176 -8.42 -17.87 -5.41
C GLN A 176 -8.40 -18.89 -6.55
N VAL A 177 -9.29 -18.76 -7.53
CA VAL A 177 -9.27 -19.61 -8.74
C VAL A 177 -8.02 -19.31 -9.58
N GLN A 178 -7.61 -18.04 -9.69
CA GLN A 178 -6.42 -17.63 -10.45
C GLN A 178 -5.11 -18.02 -9.75
N ASP A 179 -5.06 -17.96 -8.42
CA ASP A 179 -3.87 -18.30 -7.62
C ASP A 179 -4.27 -19.04 -6.33
N PRO A 180 -4.54 -20.36 -6.41
CA PRO A 180 -5.02 -21.15 -5.26
C PRO A 180 -4.04 -21.25 -4.09
N GLY A 181 -2.74 -21.05 -4.36
CA GLY A 181 -1.68 -21.16 -3.36
C GLY A 181 -1.41 -19.86 -2.60
N ASN A 182 -2.07 -18.79 -2.94
CA ASN A 182 -1.77 -17.47 -2.39
C ASN A 182 -2.30 -17.29 -0.97
N ALA A 183 -1.37 -17.18 -0.01
CA ALA A 183 -1.71 -17.03 1.40
C ALA A 183 -2.46 -15.72 1.70
N TYR A 184 -2.23 -14.65 0.93
CA TYR A 184 -2.93 -13.37 1.13
C TYR A 184 -4.39 -13.45 0.75
N ILE A 185 -4.72 -14.15 -0.36
CA ILE A 185 -6.10 -14.39 -0.77
C ILE A 185 -6.84 -15.18 0.30
N LYS A 186 -6.23 -16.26 0.78
CA LYS A 186 -6.78 -17.09 1.85
C LYS A 186 -7.04 -16.26 3.11
N ASN A 187 -6.05 -15.47 3.55
CA ASN A 187 -6.18 -14.60 4.72
C ASN A 187 -7.32 -13.57 4.56
N ASN A 188 -7.45 -12.96 3.39
CA ASN A 188 -8.52 -11.99 3.14
C ASN A 188 -9.91 -12.64 3.15
N LEU A 189 -10.05 -13.87 2.64
CA LEU A 189 -11.29 -14.65 2.74
C LEU A 189 -11.63 -14.99 4.20
N GLU A 190 -10.66 -15.42 4.99
CA GLU A 190 -10.83 -15.71 6.42
C GLU A 190 -11.25 -14.46 7.22
N LEU A 191 -10.62 -13.30 6.96
CA LEU A 191 -11.00 -12.03 7.56
C LEU A 191 -12.42 -11.61 7.20
N LEU A 192 -12.80 -11.78 5.94
CA LEU A 192 -14.16 -11.49 5.48
C LEU A 192 -15.20 -12.36 6.18
N GLU A 193 -14.93 -13.64 6.32
CA GLU A 193 -15.82 -14.57 7.04
C GLU A 193 -15.89 -14.27 8.54
N ALA A 194 -14.78 -13.90 9.16
CA ALA A 194 -14.75 -13.51 10.57
C ALA A 194 -15.60 -12.25 10.81
N SER A 195 -15.51 -11.25 9.90
CA SER A 195 -16.33 -10.04 9.98
C SER A 195 -17.83 -10.33 9.86
N ALA A 196 -18.21 -11.22 8.94
CA ALA A 196 -19.61 -11.62 8.74
C ALA A 196 -20.18 -12.37 9.96
N ARG A 197 -19.38 -13.24 10.61
CA ARG A 197 -19.78 -13.92 11.87
C ARG A 197 -20.00 -12.92 13.00
N LYS A 198 -19.12 -11.93 13.15
CA LYS A 198 -19.24 -10.90 14.18
C LYS A 198 -20.52 -10.08 14.02
N THR A 199 -20.86 -9.69 12.81
CA THR A 199 -22.09 -8.94 12.52
C THR A 199 -23.36 -9.73 12.88
N LYS A 200 -23.39 -11.05 12.60
CA LYS A 200 -24.53 -11.92 12.96
C LYS A 200 -24.66 -12.13 14.47
N ALA A 201 -23.57 -12.09 15.22
CA ALA A 201 -23.61 -12.30 16.68
C ALA A 201 -24.06 -11.05 17.45
N THR A 202 -24.14 -9.89 16.80
CA THR A 202 -24.53 -8.60 17.40
C THR A 202 -25.96 -8.17 17.01
N GLN A 203 -26.67 -8.96 16.21
CA GLN A 203 -28.10 -8.82 15.89
C GLN A 203 -28.97 -9.75 16.73
#